data_d0b539dc790610f797da2f07050df124
#
_entry.id   d0b539dc790610f797da2f07050df124
#
_cell.length_a   1.000
_cell.length_b   1.000
_cell.length_c   1.000
_cell.angle_alpha   90.00
_cell.angle_beta   90.00
_cell.angle_gamma   90.00
#
_symmetry.space_group_name_H-M   'P 1'
#
loop_
_entity.id
_entity.type
_entity.pdbx_description
1 polymer ?
#
loop_
_entity_poly.entity_id
_entity_poly.type
_entity_poly.pdbx_seq_one_letter_code
_entity_poly.pdbx_strand_id
1 'polypeptide(L)'
;MAEPALEAQALRKDFGPNTAVRDLTLSVPRGEVFGFLGPNGAGKTTSIKMLLGLVHPTAGGGRLLGAPIGTPKARARVGYLPEHFAFHEWLRGRELLRFHGRLLGRGGPALEAEV
;
A
#
# COMPACT_ATOMS: atom_id res chain seq x y z
N MET A 1 -14.75 -9.11 17.69
CA MET A 1 -13.44 -9.40 17.10
C MET A 1 -12.92 -8.17 16.36
N ALA A 2 -11.62 -7.95 16.40
CA ALA A 2 -11.04 -6.83 15.70
C ALA A 2 -11.06 -7.07 14.20
N GLU A 3 -11.27 -6.03 13.41
CA GLU A 3 -11.18 -6.11 11.97
C GLU A 3 -9.76 -6.45 11.53
N PRO A 4 -9.58 -7.22 10.44
CA PRO A 4 -8.25 -7.44 9.87
C PRO A 4 -7.59 -6.12 9.47
N ALA A 5 -6.27 -6.08 9.50
CA ALA A 5 -5.54 -4.92 8.98
C ALA A 5 -5.66 -4.83 7.47
N LEU A 6 -5.69 -5.98 6.82
CA LEU A 6 -5.81 -6.08 5.37
C LEU A 6 -6.78 -7.21 5.04
N GLU A 7 -7.67 -6.95 4.09
CA GLU A 7 -8.60 -7.95 3.59
C GLU A 7 -8.75 -7.78 2.09
N ALA A 8 -8.57 -8.87 1.35
CA ALA A 8 -8.75 -8.90 -0.10
C ALA A 8 -9.71 -10.03 -0.45
N GLN A 9 -10.66 -9.74 -1.32
CA GLN A 9 -11.70 -10.68 -1.72
C GLN A 9 -11.78 -10.73 -3.23
N ALA A 10 -11.32 -11.84 -3.80
CA ALA A 10 -11.36 -12.13 -5.23
C ALA A 10 -10.85 -10.99 -6.11
N LEU A 11 -9.79 -10.33 -5.68
CA LEU A 11 -9.17 -9.26 -6.47
C LEU A 11 -8.63 -9.82 -7.77
N ARG A 12 -8.99 -9.19 -8.86
CA ARG A 12 -8.55 -9.56 -10.21
C ARG A 12 -8.06 -8.33 -10.96
N LYS A 13 -7.00 -8.51 -11.73
CA LYS A 13 -6.50 -7.47 -12.61
C LYS A 13 -6.10 -8.05 -13.95
N ASP A 14 -6.75 -7.55 -14.98
CA ASP A 14 -6.44 -7.84 -16.38
C ASP A 14 -5.87 -6.58 -17.03
N PHE A 15 -4.77 -6.75 -17.76
CA PHE A 15 -4.23 -5.73 -18.65
C PHE A 15 -4.44 -6.22 -20.09
N GLY A 16 -5.55 -5.78 -20.71
CA GLY A 16 -5.94 -6.30 -22.01
C GLY A 16 -6.16 -7.81 -21.94
N PRO A 17 -5.51 -8.60 -22.83
CA PRO A 17 -5.64 -10.06 -22.83
C PRO A 17 -4.83 -10.74 -21.72
N ASN A 18 -3.98 -10.01 -21.01
CA ASN A 18 -3.11 -10.57 -19.99
C ASN A 18 -3.73 -10.43 -18.61
N THR A 19 -3.91 -11.54 -17.90
CA THR A 19 -4.36 -11.56 -16.51
C THR A 19 -3.14 -11.52 -15.59
N ALA A 20 -2.92 -10.38 -14.94
CA ALA A 20 -1.82 -10.22 -14.00
C ALA A 20 -2.15 -10.84 -12.64
N VAL A 21 -3.39 -10.72 -12.19
CA VAL A 21 -3.88 -11.31 -10.94
C VAL A 21 -5.25 -11.92 -11.23
N ARG A 22 -5.41 -13.20 -10.97
CA ARG A 22 -6.67 -13.91 -11.22
C ARG A 22 -7.64 -13.83 -10.05
N ASP A 23 -7.15 -14.16 -8.89
CA ASP A 23 -7.95 -14.19 -7.67
C ASP A 23 -6.99 -14.03 -6.50
N LEU A 24 -7.04 -12.87 -5.88
CA LEU A 24 -6.32 -12.63 -4.65
C LEU A 24 -7.33 -12.54 -3.52
N THR A 25 -7.32 -13.55 -2.68
CA THR A 25 -8.17 -13.62 -1.50
C THR A 25 -7.30 -13.92 -0.29
N LEU A 26 -7.20 -12.96 0.61
CA LEU A 26 -6.42 -13.12 1.83
C LEU A 26 -6.92 -12.17 2.90
N SER A 27 -6.53 -12.49 4.14
CA SER A 27 -6.82 -11.66 5.30
C SER A 27 -5.59 -11.64 6.20
N VAL A 28 -5.17 -10.46 6.60
CA VAL A 28 -4.02 -10.27 7.49
C VAL A 28 -4.52 -9.64 8.78
N PRO A 29 -4.43 -10.36 9.91
CA PRO A 29 -4.80 -9.80 11.21
C PRO A 29 -3.93 -8.61 11.61
N ARG A 30 -4.45 -7.78 12.49
CA ARG A 30 -3.68 -6.67 13.05
C ARG A 30 -2.53 -7.20 13.90
N GLY A 31 -1.41 -6.48 13.87
CA GLY A 31 -0.23 -6.83 14.66
C GLY A 31 0.61 -7.96 14.11
N GLU A 32 0.34 -8.43 12.90
CA GLU A 32 1.13 -9.49 12.26
C GLU A 32 2.10 -8.97 11.22
N VAL A 33 3.20 -9.70 11.08
CA VAL A 33 4.12 -9.58 9.95
C VAL A 33 3.75 -10.66 8.96
N PHE A 34 3.37 -10.26 7.75
CA PHE A 34 2.90 -11.16 6.71
C PHE A 34 3.88 -11.15 5.53
N GLY A 35 4.38 -12.33 5.17
CA GLY A 35 5.23 -12.49 4.00
C GLY A 35 4.41 -12.68 2.73
N PHE A 36 4.67 -11.83 1.72
CA PHE A 36 4.02 -11.92 0.42
C PHE A 36 5.08 -12.25 -0.62
N LEU A 37 5.26 -13.54 -0.85
CA LEU A 37 6.35 -14.07 -1.65
C LEU A 37 5.86 -14.62 -2.99
N GLY A 38 6.73 -14.55 -3.98
CA GLY A 38 6.48 -15.10 -5.29
C GLY A 38 7.57 -14.67 -6.27
N PRO A 39 7.74 -15.38 -7.38
CA PRO A 39 8.70 -14.98 -8.40
C PRO A 39 8.27 -13.67 -9.08
N ASN A 40 9.22 -12.96 -9.68
CA ASN A 40 8.92 -11.80 -10.50
C ASN A 40 7.96 -12.19 -11.62
N GLY A 41 6.97 -11.35 -11.85
CA GLY A 41 5.93 -11.64 -12.84
C GLY A 41 4.76 -12.46 -12.32
N ALA A 42 4.75 -12.83 -11.03
CA ALA A 42 3.65 -13.56 -10.42
C ALA A 42 2.48 -12.67 -9.95
N GLY A 43 2.50 -11.40 -10.30
CA GLY A 43 1.44 -10.46 -9.93
C GLY A 43 1.62 -9.80 -8.56
N LYS A 44 2.74 -10.01 -7.87
CA LYS A 44 3.01 -9.39 -6.56
C LYS A 44 2.87 -7.87 -6.60
N THR A 45 3.60 -7.26 -7.51
CA THR A 45 3.62 -5.79 -7.64
C THR A 45 2.24 -5.26 -7.96
N THR A 46 1.53 -5.91 -8.88
CA THR A 46 0.17 -5.52 -9.25
C THR A 46 -0.79 -5.68 -8.08
N SER A 47 -0.67 -6.78 -7.33
CA SER A 47 -1.49 -7.01 -6.13
C SER A 47 -1.28 -5.91 -5.09
N ILE A 48 -0.03 -5.57 -4.80
CA ILE A 48 0.30 -4.51 -3.85
C ILE A 48 -0.24 -3.16 -4.34
N LYS A 49 -0.09 -2.86 -5.61
CA LYS A 49 -0.61 -1.61 -6.19
C LYS A 49 -2.14 -1.53 -6.12
N MET A 50 -2.84 -2.63 -6.31
CA MET A 50 -4.29 -2.66 -6.13
C MET A 50 -4.68 -2.37 -4.67
N LEU A 51 -4.00 -3.01 -3.74
CA LEU A 51 -4.26 -2.80 -2.30
C LEU A 51 -3.98 -1.37 -1.88
N LEU A 52 -2.99 -0.72 -2.48
CA LEU A 52 -2.67 0.69 -2.21
C LEU A 52 -3.55 1.68 -2.97
N GLY A 53 -4.40 1.20 -3.87
CA GLY A 53 -5.24 2.07 -4.68
C GLY A 53 -4.52 2.77 -5.83
N LEU A 54 -3.33 2.31 -6.18
CA LEU A 54 -2.56 2.85 -7.30
C LEU A 54 -3.00 2.28 -8.65
N VAL A 55 -3.62 1.11 -8.63
CA VAL A 55 -4.18 0.42 -9.79
C VAL A 55 -5.59 -0.03 -9.43
N HIS A 56 -6.55 0.23 -10.30
CA HIS A 56 -7.93 -0.20 -10.07
C HIS A 56 -8.09 -1.69 -10.39
N PRO A 57 -8.71 -2.47 -9.50
CA PRO A 57 -9.03 -3.86 -9.80
C PRO A 57 -10.00 -3.97 -10.98
N THR A 58 -9.85 -5.01 -11.78
CA THR A 58 -10.83 -5.37 -12.79
C THR A 58 -12.08 -5.97 -12.15
N ALA A 59 -11.88 -6.74 -11.08
CA ALA A 59 -12.96 -7.32 -10.29
C ALA A 59 -12.50 -7.53 -8.84
N GLY A 60 -13.45 -7.76 -7.96
CA GLY A 60 -13.19 -7.98 -6.55
C GLY A 60 -13.06 -6.70 -5.77
N GLY A 61 -12.69 -6.82 -4.50
CA GLY A 61 -12.52 -5.68 -3.60
C GLY A 61 -11.69 -6.03 -2.38
N GLY A 62 -11.55 -5.07 -1.49
CA GLY A 62 -10.81 -5.27 -0.26
C GLY A 62 -10.88 -4.07 0.65
N ARG A 63 -10.26 -4.21 1.82
CA ARG A 63 -10.20 -3.17 2.85
C ARG A 63 -8.81 -3.09 3.44
N LEU A 64 -8.40 -1.88 3.76
CA LEU A 64 -7.22 -1.59 4.56
C LEU A 64 -7.67 -0.85 5.80
N LEU A 65 -7.37 -1.41 6.97
CA LEU A 65 -7.72 -0.82 8.26
C LEU A 65 -9.20 -0.42 8.34
N GLY A 66 -10.08 -1.24 7.79
CA GLY A 66 -11.52 -1.04 7.80
C GLY A 66 -12.07 -0.11 6.73
N ALA A 67 -11.23 0.47 5.87
CA ALA A 67 -11.65 1.34 4.79
C ALA A 67 -11.49 0.66 3.42
N PRO A 68 -12.42 0.87 2.48
CA PRO A 68 -12.30 0.27 1.15
C PRO A 68 -11.01 0.68 0.45
N ILE A 69 -10.36 -0.27 -0.23
CA ILE A 69 -9.17 0.04 -1.02
C ILE A 69 -9.51 1.05 -2.11
N GLY A 70 -8.52 1.86 -2.50
CA GLY A 70 -8.71 2.91 -3.50
C GLY A 70 -9.25 4.22 -2.94
N THR A 71 -9.53 4.30 -1.65
CA THR A 71 -10.00 5.53 -1.01
C THR A 71 -8.85 6.23 -0.28
N PRO A 72 -8.88 7.57 -0.17
CA PRO A 72 -7.89 8.29 0.64
C PRO A 72 -7.85 7.82 2.09
N LYS A 73 -8.99 7.47 2.66
CA LYS A 73 -9.07 6.97 4.03
C LYS A 73 -8.29 5.66 4.21
N ALA A 74 -8.34 4.77 3.23
CA ALA A 74 -7.57 3.52 3.28
C ALA A 74 -6.07 3.79 3.26
N ARG A 75 -5.62 4.80 2.51
CA ARG A 75 -4.19 5.14 2.36
C ARG A 75 -3.64 5.99 3.50
N ALA A 76 -4.49 6.64 4.28
CA ALA A 76 -4.07 7.66 5.25
C ALA A 76 -3.09 7.13 6.31
N ARG A 77 -3.15 5.84 6.63
CA ARG A 77 -2.36 5.22 7.68
C ARG A 77 -1.41 4.14 7.14
N VAL A 78 -1.12 4.16 5.85
CA VAL A 78 -0.30 3.15 5.18
C VAL A 78 1.02 3.76 4.74
N GLY A 79 2.12 3.06 5.02
CA GLY A 79 3.42 3.37 4.46
C GLY A 79 3.77 2.36 3.37
N TYR A 80 4.48 2.81 2.35
CA TYR A 80 4.90 1.97 1.24
C TYR A 80 6.34 2.28 0.84
N LEU A 81 7.16 1.23 0.81
CA LEU A 81 8.52 1.31 0.30
C LEU A 81 8.60 0.43 -0.95
N PRO A 82 8.65 1.03 -2.15
CA PRO A 82 8.74 0.25 -3.39
C PRO A 82 10.12 -0.40 -3.56
N GLU A 83 10.18 -1.43 -4.40
CA GLU A 83 11.43 -2.13 -4.72
C GLU A 83 12.43 -1.18 -5.38
N HIS A 84 11.96 -0.36 -6.31
CA HIS A 84 12.75 0.67 -6.96
C HIS A 84 12.31 2.03 -6.46
N PHE A 85 13.20 2.67 -5.72
CA PHE A 85 12.89 3.91 -5.03
C PHE A 85 13.94 4.95 -5.35
N ALA A 86 13.50 6.08 -5.88
CA ALA A 86 14.37 7.21 -6.20
C ALA A 86 14.06 8.38 -5.27
N PHE A 87 15.10 8.88 -4.60
CA PHE A 87 15.01 10.09 -3.79
C PHE A 87 15.29 11.31 -4.64
N HIS A 88 14.76 12.44 -4.23
CA HIS A 88 15.16 13.71 -4.81
C HIS A 88 16.60 14.03 -4.35
N GLU A 89 17.52 14.07 -5.29
CA GLU A 89 18.95 14.24 -4.99
C GLU A 89 19.29 15.56 -4.29
N TRP A 90 18.47 16.59 -4.48
CA TRP A 90 18.66 17.90 -3.87
C TRP A 90 18.15 17.98 -2.42
N LEU A 91 17.50 16.94 -1.91
CA LEU A 91 17.01 16.91 -0.54
C LEU A 91 17.98 16.14 0.36
N ARG A 92 18.25 16.70 1.52
CA ARG A 92 18.91 15.96 2.60
C ARG A 92 17.91 14.99 3.23
N GLY A 93 18.41 13.98 3.93
CA GLY A 93 17.56 12.99 4.59
C GLY A 93 16.49 13.62 5.49
N ARG A 94 16.89 14.61 6.32
CA ARG A 94 15.95 15.33 7.18
C ARG A 94 14.88 16.08 6.39
N GLU A 95 15.29 16.72 5.30
CA GLU A 95 14.36 17.46 4.43
C GLU A 95 13.35 16.52 3.77
N LEU A 96 13.82 15.35 3.33
CA LEU A 96 12.94 14.34 2.75
C LEU A 96 11.92 13.83 3.76
N LEU A 97 12.36 13.51 4.98
CA LEU A 97 11.47 13.06 6.05
C LEU A 97 10.44 14.12 6.43
N ARG A 98 10.86 15.38 6.51
CA ARG A 98 9.94 16.50 6.78
C ARG A 98 8.92 16.64 5.67
N PHE A 99 9.35 16.55 4.43
CA PHE A 99 8.46 16.64 3.27
C PHE A 99 7.37 15.57 3.32
N HIS A 100 7.77 14.32 3.51
CA HIS A 100 6.81 13.21 3.61
C HIS A 100 5.92 13.31 4.85
N GLY A 101 6.48 13.73 5.97
CA GLY A 101 5.71 13.95 7.18
C GLY A 101 4.61 14.98 7.00
N ARG A 102 4.93 16.09 6.34
CA ARG A 102 3.97 17.15 6.06
C ARG A 102 2.87 16.69 5.09
N LEU A 103 3.22 15.89 4.09
CA LEU A 103 2.23 15.30 3.19
C LEU A 103 1.21 14.41 3.92
N LEU A 104 1.63 13.81 5.04
CA LEU A 104 0.77 13.00 5.90
C LEU A 104 0.02 13.84 6.94
N GLY A 105 0.09 15.16 6.86
CA GLY A 105 -0.56 16.07 7.81
C GLY A 105 0.18 16.22 9.14
N ARG A 106 1.45 15.80 9.19
CA ARG A 106 2.29 15.91 10.39
C ARG A 106 3.17 17.15 10.30
N GLY A 107 3.48 17.72 11.44
CA GLY A 107 4.31 18.91 11.47
C GLY A 107 4.65 19.32 12.90
N GLY A 108 5.38 20.44 13.02
CA GLY A 108 5.75 21.02 14.30
C GLY A 108 6.76 20.18 15.09
N PRO A 109 6.85 20.41 16.41
CA PRO A 109 7.86 19.74 17.25
C PRO A 109 7.77 18.22 17.26
N ALA A 110 6.56 17.66 17.14
CA ALA A 110 6.37 16.22 17.13
C ALA A 110 7.03 15.59 15.89
N LEU A 111 6.91 16.23 14.72
CA LEU A 111 7.56 15.76 13.50
C LEU A 111 9.09 15.87 13.62
N GLU A 112 9.59 16.98 14.15
CA GLU A 112 11.03 17.19 14.31
C GLU A 112 11.66 16.16 15.25
N ALA A 113 10.93 15.70 16.27
CA ALA A 113 11.41 14.67 17.17
C ALA A 113 11.56 13.31 16.50
N GLU A 114 10.77 13.05 15.45
CA GLU A 114 10.83 11.79 14.69
C GLU A 114 11.83 11.83 13.53
N VAL A 115 12.24 13.01 13.13
CA VAL A 115 13.23 13.22 12.07
C VAL A 115 14.66 13.13 12.63
#